data_67d16fec8dba505305d36ecdb7ef3e25
#
_entry.id   67d16fec8dba505305d36ecdb7ef3e25
#
_cell.length_a   1.000
_cell.length_b   1.000
_cell.length_c   1.000
_cell.angle_alpha   90.00
_cell.angle_beta   90.00
_cell.angle_gamma   90.00
#
_symmetry.space_group_name_H-M   'P 1'
#
loop_
_entity.id
_entity.type
_entity.pdbx_description
1 polymer ?
#
loop_
_entity_poly.entity_id
_entity_poly.type
_entity_poly.pdbx_seq_one_letter_code
_entity_poly.pdbx_strand_id
1 'polypeptide(L)' 'MAPIFCVVDDKHIPLYRIVWISDVPHFCGDENCAREGDYEIRLEQEEAVWGTRQERDGVLKALETWQRGFETESDW' A
#
# COMPACT_ATOMS: atom_id res chain seq x y z
N MET A 1 7.13 14.72 11.70
CA MET A 1 7.14 14.52 10.24
C MET A 1 6.67 13.12 9.92
N ALA A 2 5.67 12.99 9.08
CA ALA A 2 5.17 11.68 8.68
C ALA A 2 6.17 11.00 7.74
N PRO A 3 6.39 9.69 7.88
CA PRO A 3 7.25 8.97 6.95
C PRO A 3 6.65 8.96 5.55
N ILE A 4 7.50 9.05 4.55
CA ILE A 4 7.07 9.00 3.15
C ILE A 4 7.28 7.61 2.54
N PHE A 5 7.69 6.66 3.36
CA PHE A 5 7.90 5.28 2.94
C PHE A 5 7.05 4.35 3.79
N CYS A 6 6.67 3.22 3.21
CA CYS A 6 6.07 2.13 3.94
C CYS A 6 6.83 0.84 3.59
N VAL A 7 6.69 -0.18 4.43
CA VAL A 7 7.36 -1.45 4.20
C VAL A 7 6.30 -2.51 3.90
N VAL A 8 6.41 -3.12 2.72
CA VAL A 8 5.53 -4.20 2.29
C VAL A 8 6.39 -5.25 1.61
N ASP A 9 6.22 -6.50 1.99
CA ASP A 9 6.97 -7.61 1.40
C ASP A 9 8.49 -7.34 1.43
N ASP A 10 8.97 -6.88 2.60
CA ASP A 10 10.38 -6.53 2.83
C ASP A 10 10.92 -5.41 1.94
N LYS A 11 10.03 -4.64 1.32
CA LYS A 11 10.43 -3.55 0.44
C LYS A 11 10.01 -2.21 1.03
N HIS A 12 10.90 -1.24 0.96
CA HIS A 12 10.60 0.14 1.33
C HIS A 12 10.01 0.85 0.11
N ILE A 13 8.75 1.22 0.20
CA ILE A 13 8.01 1.78 -0.93
C ILE A 13 7.65 3.22 -0.66
N PRO A 14 8.08 4.15 -1.53
CA PRO A 14 7.66 5.55 -1.39
C PRO A 14 6.16 5.68 -1.58
N LEU A 15 5.52 6.39 -0.69
CA LEU A 15 4.05 6.53 -0.73
C LEU A 15 3.57 7.21 -2.01
N TYR A 16 4.36 8.11 -2.56
CA TYR A 16 3.97 8.85 -3.77
C TYR A 16 3.98 7.98 -5.03
N ARG A 17 4.52 6.75 -4.95
CA ARG A 17 4.52 5.83 -6.09
C ARG A 17 3.32 4.89 -6.11
N ILE A 18 2.50 4.94 -5.08
CA ILE A 18 1.35 4.04 -4.98
C ILE A 18 0.20 4.60 -5.82
N VAL A 19 -0.31 3.76 -6.73
CA VAL A 19 -1.42 4.14 -7.61
C VAL A 19 -2.76 3.77 -6.97
N TRP A 20 -2.87 2.54 -6.46
CA TRP A 20 -4.07 2.10 -5.74
C TRP A 20 -3.74 0.90 -4.85
N ILE A 21 -4.61 0.66 -3.90
CA ILE A 21 -4.48 -0.44 -2.94
C ILE A 21 -5.78 -1.22 -2.97
N SER A 22 -5.66 -2.54 -3.09
CA SER A 22 -6.85 -3.39 -3.14
C SER A 22 -7.55 -3.41 -1.78
N ASP A 23 -8.87 -3.31 -1.83
CA ASP A 23 -9.70 -3.39 -0.63
C ASP A 23 -10.06 -4.84 -0.30
N VAL A 24 -9.87 -5.73 -1.26
CA VAL A 24 -10.20 -7.15 -1.10
C VAL A 24 -8.97 -8.01 -1.32
N PRO A 25 -8.88 -9.15 -0.63
CA PRO A 25 -7.76 -10.06 -0.84
C PRO A 25 -7.86 -10.79 -2.16
N HIS A 26 -6.71 -11.27 -2.63
CA HIS A 26 -6.64 -12.01 -3.88
C HIS A 26 -7.16 -13.44 -3.69
N PHE A 27 -8.12 -13.84 -4.51
CA PHE A 27 -8.65 -15.20 -4.54
C PHE A 27 -8.74 -15.65 -5.98
N CYS A 28 -7.89 -16.57 -6.40
CA CYS A 28 -7.90 -17.08 -7.77
C CYS A 28 -8.34 -18.55 -7.84
N GLY A 29 -8.48 -19.20 -6.70
CA GLY A 29 -8.89 -20.60 -6.65
C GLY A 29 -7.78 -21.59 -6.97
N ASP A 30 -6.56 -21.11 -7.18
CA ASP A 30 -5.42 -21.97 -7.48
C ASP A 30 -4.73 -22.35 -6.18
N GLU A 31 -4.66 -23.65 -5.90
CA GLU A 31 -4.04 -24.15 -4.66
C GLU A 31 -2.57 -23.79 -4.55
N ASN A 32 -1.91 -23.55 -5.66
CA ASN A 32 -0.49 -23.23 -5.69
C ASN A 32 -0.22 -21.72 -5.76
N CYS A 33 -1.24 -20.91 -5.61
CA CYS A 33 -1.09 -19.46 -5.70
C CYS A 33 -0.41 -18.92 -4.43
N ALA A 34 0.78 -18.37 -4.57
CA ALA A 34 1.52 -17.78 -3.45
C ALA A 34 0.90 -16.46 -2.99
N ARG A 35 -0.03 -15.91 -3.75
CA ARG A 35 -0.65 -14.61 -3.45
C ARG A 35 -2.04 -14.74 -2.85
N GLU A 36 -2.52 -15.96 -2.66
CA GLU A 36 -3.85 -16.20 -2.12
C GLU A 36 -4.00 -15.55 -0.75
N GLY A 37 -5.01 -14.70 -0.61
CA GLY A 37 -5.25 -13.99 0.64
C GLY A 37 -4.43 -12.72 0.83
N ASP A 38 -3.49 -12.44 -0.06
CA ASP A 38 -2.69 -11.22 0.01
C ASP A 38 -3.43 -10.07 -0.69
N TYR A 39 -3.03 -8.85 -0.36
CA TYR A 39 -3.62 -7.64 -0.92
C TYR A 39 -2.66 -7.00 -1.89
N GLU A 40 -3.14 -6.68 -3.07
CA GLU A 40 -2.32 -6.05 -4.10
C GLU A 40 -2.20 -4.56 -3.84
N ILE A 41 -0.97 -4.05 -3.95
CA ILE A 41 -0.67 -2.63 -3.89
C ILE A 41 0.00 -2.29 -5.20
N ARG A 42 -0.69 -1.53 -6.05
CA ARG A 42 -0.22 -1.22 -7.39
C ARG A 42 0.68 0.02 -7.36
N LEU A 43 1.82 -0.11 -8.01
CA LEU A 43 2.78 0.97 -8.16
C LEU A 43 2.80 1.44 -9.62
N GLU A 44 3.52 2.50 -9.89
CA GLU A 44 3.69 3.01 -11.24
C GLU A 44 4.40 1.98 -12.12
N GLN A 45 4.28 2.16 -13.44
CA GLN A 45 4.97 1.33 -14.44
C GLN A 45 4.59 -0.14 -14.37
N GLU A 46 3.33 -0.41 -14.03
CA GLU A 46 2.79 -1.77 -13.99
C GLU A 46 3.43 -2.66 -12.93
N GLU A 47 4.13 -2.08 -11.98
CA GLU A 47 4.67 -2.84 -10.86
C GLU A 47 3.61 -3.01 -9.78
N ALA A 48 3.74 -4.06 -9.00
CA ALA A 48 2.86 -4.30 -7.87
C ALA A 48 3.61 -5.02 -6.77
N VAL A 49 3.19 -4.79 -5.54
CA VAL A 49 3.67 -5.55 -4.39
C VAL A 49 2.46 -6.17 -3.70
N TRP A 50 2.71 -7.25 -2.98
CA TRP A 50 1.66 -8.01 -2.32
C TRP A 50 1.95 -8.04 -0.84
N GLY A 51 1.00 -7.58 -0.05
CA GLY A 51 1.16 -7.51 1.38
C GLY A 51 0.09 -8.28 2.12
N THR A 52 0.38 -8.59 3.37
CA THR A 52 -0.62 -9.15 4.26
C THR A 52 -1.67 -8.09 4.57
N ARG A 53 -2.76 -8.51 5.19
CA ARG A 53 -3.81 -7.57 5.61
C ARG A 53 -3.23 -6.50 6.53
N GLN A 54 -2.36 -6.91 7.44
CA GLN A 54 -1.75 -5.98 8.37
C GLN A 54 -0.87 -4.97 7.66
N GLU A 55 -0.10 -5.43 6.68
CA GLU A 55 0.75 -4.55 5.87
C GLU A 55 -0.10 -3.59 5.05
N ARG A 56 -1.16 -4.10 4.42
CA ARG A 56 -2.08 -3.26 3.65
C ARG A 56 -2.69 -2.17 4.51
N ASP A 57 -3.16 -2.53 5.69
CA ASP A 57 -3.77 -1.57 6.60
C ASP A 57 -2.76 -0.53 7.06
N GLY A 58 -1.50 -0.94 7.26
CA GLY A 58 -0.43 0.00 7.60
C GLY A 58 -0.15 1.01 6.50
N VAL A 59 -0.21 0.55 5.24
CA VAL A 59 -0.02 1.45 4.09
C VAL A 59 -1.15 2.47 4.02
N LEU A 60 -2.39 2.03 4.20
CA LEU A 60 -3.54 2.93 4.18
C LEU A 60 -3.42 3.99 5.26
N LYS A 61 -3.00 3.58 6.45
CA LYS A 61 -2.82 4.51 7.56
C LYS A 61 -1.70 5.51 7.27
N ALA A 62 -0.61 5.04 6.67
CA ALA A 62 0.51 5.91 6.31
C ALA A 62 0.09 6.94 5.28
N LEU A 63 -0.67 6.53 4.26
CA LEU A 63 -1.18 7.43 3.25
C LEU A 63 -2.12 8.47 3.84
N GLU A 64 -2.99 8.05 4.73
CA GLU A 64 -3.91 8.96 5.40
C GLU A 64 -3.16 10.02 6.21
N THR A 65 -2.15 9.60 6.95
CA THR A 65 -1.35 10.51 7.74
C THR A 65 -0.59 11.49 6.84
N TRP A 66 -0.06 11.00 5.74
CA TRP A 66 0.66 11.83 4.78
C TRP A 66 -0.25 12.87 4.15
N GLN A 67 -1.45 12.46 3.76
CA GLN A 67 -2.43 13.36 3.18
C GLN A 67 -2.86 14.45 4.16
N ARG A 68 -3.02 14.09 5.42
CA ARG A 68 -3.36 15.06 6.45
C ARG A 68 -2.27 16.12 6.63
N GLY A 69 -1.01 15.71 6.49
CA GLY A 69 0.10 16.64 6.53
C GLY A 69 0.01 17.70 5.44
N PHE A 70 -0.34 17.27 4.23
CA PHE A 70 -0.54 18.20 3.11
C PHE A 70 -1.70 19.14 3.37
N GLU A 71 -2.81 18.64 3.88
CA GLU A 71 -3.98 19.44 4.17
C GLU A 71 -3.67 20.50 5.22
N THR A 72 -2.90 20.12 6.23
CA THR A 72 -2.49 21.06 7.27
C THR A 72 -1.59 22.15 6.70
N GLU A 73 -0.66 21.79 5.81
CA GLU A 73 0.25 22.74 5.21
C GLU A 73 -0.46 23.68 4.24
N SER A 74 -1.52 23.23 3.62
CA SER A 74 -2.26 24.06 2.67
C SER A 74 -3.20 25.05 3.34
N ASP A 75 -3.33 25.00 4.64
CA ASP A 75 -4.20 25.87 5.43
C ASP A 75 -3.45 27.14 5.87
N TRP A 76 -2.88 27.85 4.89
CA TRP A 76 -2.10 29.07 5.16
C TRP A 76 -2.49 30.23 4.30
#